data_8a7fedc8bab0d4c27c073bdc3a2a9ac9
#
_entry.id   8a7fedc8bab0d4c27c073bdc3a2a9ac9
#
_cell.length_a   1.000
_cell.length_b   1.000
_cell.length_c   1.000
_cell.angle_alpha   90.00
_cell.angle_beta   90.00
_cell.angle_gamma   90.00
#
_symmetry.space_group_name_H-M   'P 1'
#
loop_
_entity.id
_entity.type
_entity.pdbx_description
1 polymer ?
#
loop_
_entity_poly.entity_id
_entity_poly.type
_entity_poly.pdbx_seq_one_letter_code
_entity_poly.pdbx_strand_id
1 'polypeptide(L)'
;MKLPRRAVSVCALACGLALVTSSTAVAAIAPVLITGPSPYAACSQFDNSLTGSTFPNAEVEPQAAVHGSTAIAMWHQDRRSNGGAHGIGVGYSTDGGASWTETTIALTACSANTQPALSNMFRASDPWVSIGADGIAYASALSFNLTVPNNANAVVAARSTDGGATWDHIQPVPGAFFQTADNSTDKNATTADPTKNKTAYTVWDTLTLPTDNPDDNPHTQAYTGPAYFSKTTDGGKTWSQAQIIVNTAKRTQTIGNIIVVDPRNDTLYDFTDLIVQPNTPFQGTRSNAQLAFVKSTDGGATWTQPQVIAPFNSLGVIDPNTGRPARVGDGLESVAIDPSNGKLYVVYESSTMFNKNINQSAGSWDDEILLATSSDGGATWTGPTVIHKLANDMPTFTPTVAVNGGRVAVTYYDSRNLQPGQTANWPTDYWVEYSTDGGATWGGEQHIAGPFDLSTAPVARGFFLGDYEALQPSGSGFLAVFVKTNCDAPYLSGNPLCAPASSNTTPTTNTNPTDVFSTSLP
;
A
#
# COMPACT_ATOMS: atom_id res chain seq x y z
N MET A 1 4.95 89.51 41.66
CA MET A 1 4.45 89.55 40.29
C MET A 1 4.97 88.25 39.65
N LYS A 2 4.16 87.17 39.60
CA LYS A 2 4.54 85.90 39.04
C LYS A 2 3.66 85.63 37.81
N LEU A 3 4.27 85.52 36.65
CA LEU A 3 3.64 85.13 35.39
C LEU A 3 3.42 83.60 35.29
N PRO A 4 2.31 83.15 34.69
CA PRO A 4 2.05 81.68 34.59
C PRO A 4 2.70 81.06 33.39
N ARG A 5 3.23 79.88 33.56
CA ARG A 5 3.75 79.01 32.49
C ARG A 5 2.59 78.31 31.74
N ARG A 6 2.57 78.52 30.42
CA ARG A 6 1.69 77.77 29.51
C ARG A 6 2.24 76.37 29.28
N ALA A 7 1.41 75.32 29.49
CA ALA A 7 1.65 74.01 29.10
C ALA A 7 1.29 73.82 27.62
N VAL A 8 2.21 73.22 26.82
CA VAL A 8 1.99 72.80 25.43
C VAL A 8 1.67 71.31 25.46
N SER A 9 0.42 70.99 25.12
CA SER A 9 0.04 69.57 24.90
C SER A 9 0.47 69.18 23.51
N VAL A 10 1.34 68.17 23.43
CA VAL A 10 1.69 67.47 22.20
C VAL A 10 0.74 66.24 22.04
N CYS A 11 -0.16 66.34 21.06
CA CYS A 11 -0.95 65.17 20.63
C CYS A 11 -0.08 64.24 19.77
N ALA A 12 0.28 63.08 20.29
CA ALA A 12 0.89 62.01 19.50
C ALA A 12 -0.22 61.22 18.78
N LEU A 13 -0.28 61.35 17.45
CA LEU A 13 -1.08 60.48 16.59
C LEU A 13 -0.37 59.14 16.48
N ALA A 14 -0.91 58.08 17.12
CA ALA A 14 -0.48 56.72 16.89
C ALA A 14 -1.18 56.18 15.63
N CYS A 15 -0.46 56.15 14.49
CA CYS A 15 -0.89 55.37 13.32
C CYS A 15 -0.71 53.86 13.63
N GLY A 16 -1.79 53.20 13.96
CA GLY A 16 -1.82 51.73 14.02
C GLY A 16 -1.77 51.15 12.60
N LEU A 17 -0.63 50.56 12.19
CA LEU A 17 -0.59 49.70 11.03
C LEU A 17 -1.33 48.38 11.40
N ALA A 18 -2.54 48.23 10.89
CA ALA A 18 -3.20 46.91 10.89
C ALA A 18 -2.49 46.03 9.84
N LEU A 19 -1.69 45.07 10.28
CA LEU A 19 -1.24 43.97 9.43
C LEU A 19 -2.47 43.12 9.08
N VAL A 20 -2.98 43.33 7.87
CA VAL A 20 -3.93 42.37 7.27
C VAL A 20 -3.11 41.18 6.85
N THR A 21 -3.04 40.14 7.68
CA THR A 21 -2.59 38.84 7.26
C THR A 21 -3.67 38.27 6.35
N SER A 22 -3.45 38.34 5.04
CA SER A 22 -4.22 37.56 4.08
C SER A 22 -3.90 36.08 4.32
N SER A 23 -4.78 35.38 5.02
CA SER A 23 -4.79 33.94 4.97
C SER A 23 -5.14 33.56 3.53
N THR A 24 -4.16 33.13 2.76
CA THR A 24 -4.42 32.40 1.51
C THR A 24 -5.20 31.17 1.91
N ALA A 25 -6.48 31.12 1.57
CA ALA A 25 -7.25 29.87 1.68
C ALA A 25 -6.51 28.84 0.84
N VAL A 26 -5.99 27.80 1.48
CA VAL A 26 -5.49 26.62 0.79
C VAL A 26 -6.68 26.08 0.02
N ALA A 27 -6.56 25.99 -1.30
CA ALA A 27 -7.61 25.39 -2.12
C ALA A 27 -7.90 23.99 -1.57
N ALA A 28 -9.19 23.66 -1.41
CA ALA A 28 -9.57 22.32 -0.96
C ALA A 28 -9.04 21.30 -1.96
N ILE A 29 -8.39 20.26 -1.48
CA ILE A 29 -7.96 19.12 -2.27
C ILE A 29 -9.24 18.42 -2.75
N ALA A 30 -9.37 18.22 -4.06
CA ALA A 30 -10.50 17.52 -4.66
C ALA A 30 -9.99 16.24 -5.33
N PRO A 31 -10.24 15.06 -4.75
CA PRO A 31 -9.88 13.79 -5.36
C PRO A 31 -10.54 13.59 -6.73
N VAL A 32 -9.79 13.03 -7.66
CA VAL A 32 -10.25 12.65 -9.01
C VAL A 32 -10.57 11.16 -9.00
N LEU A 33 -11.78 10.79 -9.37
CA LEU A 33 -12.19 9.39 -9.52
C LEU A 33 -11.43 8.77 -10.70
N ILE A 34 -10.81 7.59 -10.47
CA ILE A 34 -10.11 6.83 -11.52
C ILE A 34 -11.02 5.75 -12.10
N THR A 35 -11.76 5.04 -11.24
CA THR A 35 -12.50 3.81 -11.57
C THR A 35 -13.90 4.09 -12.11
N GLY A 36 -14.37 3.19 -12.95
CA GLY A 36 -15.71 3.13 -13.50
C GLY A 36 -16.35 1.75 -13.32
N PRO A 37 -17.42 1.42 -14.05
CA PRO A 37 -18.05 0.11 -13.95
C PRO A 37 -17.10 -1.01 -14.28
N SER A 38 -17.13 -2.11 -13.50
CA SER A 38 -16.22 -3.24 -13.67
C SER A 38 -16.20 -3.78 -15.10
N PRO A 39 -15.01 -3.90 -15.71
CA PRO A 39 -14.84 -4.54 -17.02
C PRO A 39 -15.00 -6.07 -16.95
N TYR A 40 -15.05 -6.64 -15.74
CA TYR A 40 -15.13 -8.07 -15.46
C TYR A 40 -16.54 -8.55 -15.07
N ALA A 41 -17.56 -7.71 -15.19
CA ALA A 41 -18.95 -8.05 -14.78
C ALA A 41 -19.46 -9.37 -15.40
N ALA A 42 -19.03 -9.73 -16.63
CA ALA A 42 -19.36 -10.99 -17.27
C ALA A 42 -18.70 -12.23 -16.60
N CYS A 43 -17.76 -12.02 -15.68
CA CYS A 43 -17.00 -13.09 -15.01
C CYS A 43 -17.75 -13.72 -13.83
N SER A 44 -18.88 -13.19 -13.45
CA SER A 44 -19.75 -13.74 -12.39
C SER A 44 -20.14 -15.21 -12.60
N GLN A 45 -20.04 -15.73 -13.83
CA GLN A 45 -20.23 -17.14 -14.15
C GLN A 45 -19.26 -18.07 -13.40
N PHE A 46 -18.09 -17.60 -13.01
CA PHE A 46 -17.10 -18.37 -12.26
C PHE A 46 -17.30 -18.30 -10.73
N ASP A 47 -18.10 -17.37 -10.24
CA ASP A 47 -18.29 -17.15 -8.80
C ASP A 47 -18.85 -18.37 -8.07
N ASN A 48 -19.75 -19.09 -8.72
CA ASN A 48 -20.38 -20.27 -8.14
C ASN A 48 -19.43 -21.48 -8.02
N SER A 49 -18.32 -21.49 -8.77
CA SER A 49 -17.32 -22.55 -8.74
C SER A 49 -16.17 -22.25 -7.77
N LEU A 50 -16.10 -21.03 -7.22
CA LEU A 50 -15.05 -20.56 -6.35
C LEU A 50 -15.59 -20.35 -4.92
N THR A 51 -14.76 -20.62 -3.93
CA THR A 51 -15.08 -20.30 -2.54
C THR A 51 -15.03 -18.79 -2.28
N GLY A 52 -15.74 -18.31 -1.27
CA GLY A 52 -15.85 -16.89 -0.92
C GLY A 52 -16.86 -16.13 -1.78
N SER A 53 -17.10 -14.89 -1.40
CA SER A 53 -18.03 -13.98 -2.07
C SER A 53 -17.30 -12.94 -2.88
N THR A 54 -17.86 -12.54 -4.01
CA THR A 54 -17.40 -11.40 -4.80
C THR A 54 -18.11 -10.14 -4.34
N PHE A 55 -17.41 -9.05 -4.28
CA PHE A 55 -17.93 -7.70 -4.12
C PHE A 55 -17.83 -6.99 -5.47
N PRO A 56 -18.93 -6.90 -6.24
CA PRO A 56 -18.91 -6.27 -7.55
C PRO A 56 -18.55 -4.79 -7.46
N ASN A 57 -17.75 -4.31 -8.40
CA ASN A 57 -17.20 -2.94 -8.41
C ASN A 57 -16.55 -2.56 -7.07
N ALA A 58 -15.87 -3.50 -6.43
CA ALA A 58 -15.03 -3.22 -5.27
C ALA A 58 -13.58 -3.14 -5.75
N GLU A 59 -13.06 -1.93 -5.75
CA GLU A 59 -11.67 -1.63 -6.09
C GLU A 59 -10.88 -1.41 -4.80
N VAL A 60 -9.74 -2.11 -4.66
CA VAL A 60 -8.89 -2.07 -3.48
C VAL A 60 -7.42 -2.28 -3.84
N GLU A 61 -6.51 -1.99 -2.91
CA GLU A 61 -5.05 -2.19 -3.05
C GLU A 61 -4.48 -1.53 -4.31
N PRO A 62 -4.57 -0.20 -4.44
CA PRO A 62 -4.03 0.48 -5.60
C PRO A 62 -2.51 0.66 -5.48
N GLN A 63 -1.84 0.54 -6.61
CA GLN A 63 -0.45 0.94 -6.77
C GLN A 63 -0.32 1.85 -7.99
N ALA A 64 0.63 2.79 -7.97
CA ALA A 64 0.80 3.73 -9.06
C ALA A 64 2.27 4.05 -9.35
N ALA A 65 2.52 4.52 -10.56
CA ALA A 65 3.82 5.04 -10.98
C ALA A 65 3.64 6.31 -11.81
N VAL A 66 4.61 7.22 -11.72
CA VAL A 66 4.61 8.49 -12.44
C VAL A 66 5.94 8.68 -13.17
N HIS A 67 5.88 9.10 -14.43
CA HIS A 67 7.04 9.54 -15.21
C HIS A 67 6.66 10.73 -16.09
N GLY A 68 7.17 11.92 -15.75
CA GLY A 68 6.75 13.16 -16.43
C GLY A 68 5.27 13.45 -16.22
N SER A 69 4.51 13.57 -17.31
CA SER A 69 3.05 13.72 -17.28
C SER A 69 2.30 12.38 -17.37
N THR A 70 3.00 11.27 -17.56
CA THR A 70 2.37 9.94 -17.58
C THR A 70 2.23 9.42 -16.18
N ALA A 71 1.02 9.01 -15.80
CA ALA A 71 0.75 8.28 -14.57
C ALA A 71 -0.03 7.00 -14.90
N ILE A 72 0.27 5.91 -14.18
CA ILE A 72 -0.42 4.63 -14.30
C ILE A 72 -0.81 4.20 -12.90
N ALA A 73 -2.06 3.79 -12.72
CA ALA A 73 -2.59 3.20 -11.49
C ALA A 73 -3.12 1.80 -11.78
N MET A 74 -2.95 0.87 -10.85
CA MET A 74 -3.46 -0.49 -10.96
C MET A 74 -4.12 -0.87 -9.63
N TRP A 75 -5.18 -1.69 -9.69
CA TRP A 75 -5.95 -2.08 -8.50
C TRP A 75 -6.61 -3.45 -8.68
N HIS A 76 -6.99 -4.07 -7.57
CA HIS A 76 -7.92 -5.21 -7.60
C HIS A 76 -9.28 -4.76 -8.10
N GLN A 77 -9.85 -5.46 -9.06
CA GLN A 77 -11.18 -5.19 -9.58
C GLN A 77 -12.14 -6.35 -9.27
N ASP A 78 -13.26 -6.05 -8.61
CA ASP A 78 -14.22 -7.02 -8.09
C ASP A 78 -13.58 -7.93 -7.01
N ARG A 79 -13.22 -7.33 -5.88
CA ARG A 79 -12.55 -8.01 -4.75
C ARG A 79 -13.34 -9.21 -4.24
N ARG A 80 -12.64 -10.28 -3.89
CA ARG A 80 -13.24 -11.47 -3.26
C ARG A 80 -12.91 -11.54 -1.76
N SER A 81 -13.86 -12.04 -0.97
CA SER A 81 -13.75 -12.08 0.50
C SER A 81 -12.61 -12.95 1.03
N ASN A 82 -12.13 -13.92 0.25
CA ASN A 82 -11.09 -14.88 0.65
C ASN A 82 -9.81 -14.81 -0.20
N GLY A 83 -9.54 -13.68 -0.85
CA GLY A 83 -8.30 -13.41 -1.58
C GLY A 83 -8.47 -13.16 -3.06
N GLY A 84 -7.71 -12.20 -3.58
CA GLY A 84 -7.73 -11.78 -4.99
C GLY A 84 -9.02 -11.11 -5.43
N ALA A 85 -9.12 -10.92 -6.72
CA ALA A 85 -10.20 -10.25 -7.42
C ALA A 85 -10.46 -10.96 -8.77
N HIS A 86 -11.51 -10.59 -9.52
CA HIS A 86 -11.73 -11.11 -10.87
C HIS A 86 -10.58 -10.78 -11.83
N GLY A 87 -9.95 -9.63 -11.63
CA GLY A 87 -8.80 -9.19 -12.42
C GLY A 87 -8.14 -7.96 -11.82
N ILE A 88 -7.21 -7.39 -12.57
CA ILE A 88 -6.55 -6.14 -12.25
C ILE A 88 -7.05 -5.06 -13.20
N GLY A 89 -7.65 -4.01 -12.65
CA GLY A 89 -7.97 -2.78 -13.34
C GLY A 89 -6.73 -1.92 -13.53
N VAL A 90 -6.68 -1.15 -14.59
CA VAL A 90 -5.60 -0.22 -14.91
C VAL A 90 -6.19 1.12 -15.31
N GLY A 91 -5.73 2.19 -14.70
CA GLY A 91 -5.95 3.56 -15.14
C GLY A 91 -4.66 4.15 -15.67
N TYR A 92 -4.73 4.90 -16.77
CA TYR A 92 -3.60 5.68 -17.26
C TYR A 92 -3.99 7.13 -17.51
N SER A 93 -3.03 8.01 -17.29
CA SER A 93 -3.14 9.46 -17.47
C SER A 93 -1.95 9.97 -18.25
N THR A 94 -2.17 10.99 -19.09
CA THR A 94 -1.12 11.70 -19.85
C THR A 94 -0.96 13.16 -19.42
N ASP A 95 -1.71 13.57 -18.39
CA ASP A 95 -1.77 14.94 -17.87
C ASP A 95 -1.43 15.04 -16.36
N GLY A 96 -0.64 14.06 -15.86
CA GLY A 96 -0.17 14.05 -14.48
C GLY A 96 -1.21 13.64 -13.44
N GLY A 97 -2.24 12.90 -13.86
CA GLY A 97 -3.32 12.45 -12.98
C GLY A 97 -4.52 13.39 -12.90
N ALA A 98 -4.58 14.42 -13.76
CA ALA A 98 -5.73 15.32 -13.81
C ALA A 98 -6.95 14.68 -14.48
N SER A 99 -6.72 13.73 -15.40
CA SER A 99 -7.76 12.89 -15.98
C SER A 99 -7.24 11.47 -16.23
N TRP A 100 -8.14 10.49 -16.24
CA TRP A 100 -7.80 9.09 -16.35
C TRP A 100 -8.61 8.37 -17.41
N THR A 101 -8.00 7.38 -18.04
CA THR A 101 -8.65 6.44 -18.94
C THR A 101 -8.43 5.03 -18.42
N GLU A 102 -9.48 4.23 -18.33
CA GLU A 102 -9.40 2.85 -17.86
C GLU A 102 -9.06 1.87 -18.99
N THR A 103 -8.34 0.84 -18.63
CA THR A 103 -8.06 -0.36 -19.42
C THR A 103 -7.89 -1.57 -18.49
N THR A 104 -7.47 -2.70 -19.03
CA THR A 104 -7.24 -3.93 -18.27
C THR A 104 -5.96 -4.61 -18.71
N ILE A 105 -5.47 -5.49 -17.82
CA ILE A 105 -4.35 -6.38 -18.13
C ILE A 105 -4.83 -7.84 -18.10
N ALA A 106 -4.43 -8.64 -19.09
CA ALA A 106 -4.96 -9.99 -19.31
C ALA A 106 -4.28 -11.04 -18.40
N LEU A 107 -4.61 -11.02 -17.11
CA LEU A 107 -4.00 -11.88 -16.08
C LEU A 107 -4.85 -13.10 -15.71
N THR A 108 -6.15 -13.09 -15.99
CA THR A 108 -7.08 -14.16 -15.58
C THR A 108 -7.94 -14.62 -16.75
N ALA A 109 -8.60 -15.75 -16.58
CA ALA A 109 -9.62 -16.23 -17.52
C ALA A 109 -10.79 -15.26 -17.74
N CYS A 110 -10.93 -14.27 -16.86
CA CYS A 110 -11.91 -13.18 -16.95
C CYS A 110 -11.52 -12.12 -17.99
N SER A 111 -10.26 -12.04 -18.34
CA SER A 111 -9.77 -11.04 -19.29
C SER A 111 -9.87 -11.54 -20.73
N ALA A 112 -10.13 -10.63 -21.65
CA ALA A 112 -10.01 -10.95 -23.07
C ALA A 112 -8.53 -11.21 -23.44
N ASN A 113 -8.31 -12.14 -24.37
CA ASN A 113 -6.98 -12.46 -24.90
C ASN A 113 -5.95 -12.96 -23.87
N THR A 114 -6.42 -13.63 -22.80
CA THR A 114 -5.55 -14.22 -21.80
C THR A 114 -4.63 -15.28 -22.42
N GLN A 115 -3.35 -15.23 -22.03
CA GLN A 115 -2.35 -16.19 -22.49
C GLN A 115 -2.74 -17.62 -22.06
N PRO A 116 -2.41 -18.67 -22.88
CA PRO A 116 -2.78 -20.04 -22.55
C PRO A 116 -2.33 -20.51 -21.16
N ALA A 117 -1.17 -20.06 -20.69
CA ALA A 117 -0.66 -20.40 -19.36
C ALA A 117 -1.52 -19.86 -18.21
N LEU A 118 -2.29 -18.79 -18.45
CA LEU A 118 -3.15 -18.12 -17.47
C LEU A 118 -4.65 -18.39 -17.70
N SER A 119 -5.00 -19.21 -18.68
CA SER A 119 -6.40 -19.43 -19.10
C SER A 119 -7.26 -20.15 -18.06
N ASN A 120 -6.65 -20.78 -17.07
CA ASN A 120 -7.31 -21.43 -15.93
C ASN A 120 -7.11 -20.69 -14.61
N MET A 121 -6.53 -19.47 -14.63
CA MET A 121 -6.42 -18.60 -13.47
C MET A 121 -7.71 -17.76 -13.36
N PHE A 122 -8.41 -17.87 -12.24
CA PHE A 122 -9.70 -17.19 -12.04
C PHE A 122 -9.60 -16.02 -11.09
N ARG A 123 -8.40 -15.74 -10.56
CA ARG A 123 -8.14 -14.63 -9.66
C ARG A 123 -6.82 -13.95 -9.98
N ALA A 124 -6.80 -12.63 -9.80
CA ALA A 124 -5.59 -11.83 -9.74
C ALA A 124 -5.50 -11.06 -8.43
N SER A 125 -4.28 -10.70 -8.03
CA SER A 125 -4.01 -10.02 -6.76
C SER A 125 -2.72 -9.21 -6.86
N ASP A 126 -2.51 -8.32 -5.89
CA ASP A 126 -1.27 -7.61 -5.59
C ASP A 126 -0.69 -6.92 -6.84
N PRO A 127 -1.44 -6.00 -7.47
CA PRO A 127 -0.93 -5.27 -8.62
C PRO A 127 0.22 -4.35 -8.21
N TRP A 128 1.27 -4.33 -9.03
CA TRP A 128 2.38 -3.40 -8.84
C TRP A 128 2.85 -2.87 -10.19
N VAL A 129 3.16 -1.57 -10.26
CA VAL A 129 3.62 -0.91 -11.48
C VAL A 129 4.78 0.04 -11.20
N SER A 130 5.72 0.11 -12.12
CA SER A 130 6.82 1.07 -12.11
C SER A 130 7.15 1.51 -13.53
N ILE A 131 7.61 2.77 -13.73
CA ILE A 131 7.95 3.33 -15.03
C ILE A 131 9.44 3.67 -15.03
N GLY A 132 10.18 3.15 -16.00
CA GLY A 132 11.60 3.42 -16.18
C GLY A 132 11.89 4.80 -16.77
N ALA A 133 13.14 5.23 -16.70
CA ALA A 133 13.61 6.50 -17.27
C ALA A 133 13.39 6.60 -18.79
N ASP A 134 13.24 5.46 -19.48
CA ASP A 134 12.93 5.35 -20.90
C ASP A 134 11.42 5.33 -21.20
N GLY A 135 10.57 5.51 -20.19
CA GLY A 135 9.12 5.53 -20.32
C GLY A 135 8.46 4.15 -20.45
N ILE A 136 9.23 3.06 -20.39
CA ILE A 136 8.65 1.71 -20.37
C ILE A 136 8.04 1.47 -18.99
N ALA A 137 6.77 1.11 -18.96
CA ALA A 137 6.11 0.66 -17.74
C ALA A 137 6.25 -0.86 -17.60
N TYR A 138 6.54 -1.29 -16.37
CA TYR A 138 6.64 -2.68 -15.95
C TYR A 138 5.59 -2.94 -14.88
N ALA A 139 4.82 -4.01 -15.06
CA ALA A 139 3.85 -4.43 -14.07
C ALA A 139 4.14 -5.84 -13.59
N SER A 140 3.80 -6.12 -12.34
CA SER A 140 3.66 -7.48 -11.83
C SER A 140 2.35 -7.61 -11.07
N ALA A 141 1.83 -8.84 -11.04
CA ALA A 141 0.68 -9.21 -10.24
C ALA A 141 0.68 -10.73 -9.99
N LEU A 142 -0.09 -11.15 -9.01
CA LEU A 142 -0.38 -12.56 -8.80
C LEU A 142 -1.52 -12.99 -9.74
N SER A 143 -1.40 -14.19 -10.31
CA SER A 143 -2.50 -14.90 -10.94
C SER A 143 -2.63 -16.27 -10.31
N PHE A 144 -3.82 -16.67 -9.91
CA PHE A 144 -3.96 -17.92 -9.20
C PHE A 144 -5.36 -18.54 -9.31
N ASN A 145 -5.41 -19.81 -8.90
CA ASN A 145 -6.62 -20.58 -8.81
C ASN A 145 -6.65 -21.32 -7.46
N LEU A 146 -7.68 -21.09 -6.66
CA LEU A 146 -7.88 -21.77 -5.37
C LEU A 146 -8.82 -22.98 -5.51
N THR A 147 -8.82 -23.68 -6.64
CA THR A 147 -9.63 -24.88 -6.83
C THR A 147 -8.80 -26.14 -6.63
N VAL A 148 -9.23 -27.02 -5.73
CA VAL A 148 -8.66 -28.35 -5.57
C VAL A 148 -9.05 -29.22 -6.80
N PRO A 149 -8.13 -29.94 -7.44
CA PRO A 149 -6.73 -30.18 -7.08
C PRO A 149 -5.71 -29.20 -7.71
N ASN A 150 -6.16 -28.18 -8.43
CA ASN A 150 -5.29 -27.31 -9.21
C ASN A 150 -5.10 -25.94 -8.51
N ASN A 151 -4.34 -25.89 -7.42
CA ASN A 151 -3.93 -24.63 -6.79
C ASN A 151 -2.79 -23.94 -7.57
N ALA A 152 -2.98 -23.78 -8.88
CA ALA A 152 -1.99 -23.07 -9.68
C ALA A 152 -1.88 -21.62 -9.23
N ASN A 153 -0.65 -21.12 -9.11
CA ASN A 153 -0.38 -19.72 -8.81
C ASN A 153 0.91 -19.26 -9.49
N ALA A 154 0.99 -17.97 -9.80
CA ALA A 154 2.13 -17.39 -10.49
C ALA A 154 2.31 -15.92 -10.09
N VAL A 155 3.57 -15.48 -10.08
CA VAL A 155 3.89 -14.06 -10.28
C VAL A 155 3.96 -13.84 -11.77
N VAL A 156 3.15 -12.93 -12.28
CA VAL A 156 3.05 -12.59 -13.72
C VAL A 156 3.63 -11.22 -13.93
N ALA A 157 4.53 -11.09 -14.89
CA ALA A 157 5.06 -9.80 -15.33
C ALA A 157 4.43 -9.39 -16.67
N ALA A 158 4.34 -8.09 -16.88
CA ALA A 158 3.89 -7.47 -18.12
C ALA A 158 4.61 -6.14 -18.35
N ARG A 159 4.51 -5.60 -19.56
CA ARG A 159 5.02 -4.27 -19.88
C ARG A 159 4.06 -3.47 -20.75
N SER A 160 4.23 -2.15 -20.70
CA SER A 160 3.60 -1.19 -21.61
C SER A 160 4.66 -0.25 -22.17
N THR A 161 4.53 0.10 -23.45
CA THR A 161 5.41 1.08 -24.13
C THR A 161 4.64 2.30 -24.64
N ASP A 162 3.37 2.41 -24.27
CA ASP A 162 2.45 3.47 -24.68
C ASP A 162 1.77 4.17 -23.49
N GLY A 163 2.47 4.21 -22.34
CA GLY A 163 2.01 4.91 -21.14
C GLY A 163 0.88 4.20 -20.39
N GLY A 164 0.74 2.90 -20.54
CA GLY A 164 -0.27 2.09 -19.82
C GLY A 164 -1.53 1.80 -20.63
N ALA A 165 -1.65 2.33 -21.85
CA ALA A 165 -2.84 2.13 -22.68
C ALA A 165 -3.00 0.68 -23.14
N THR A 166 -1.88 0.02 -23.49
CA THR A 166 -1.87 -1.42 -23.82
C THR A 166 -0.72 -2.14 -23.11
N TRP A 167 -0.89 -3.45 -22.91
CA TRP A 167 0.07 -4.31 -22.22
C TRP A 167 0.43 -5.51 -23.06
N ASP A 168 1.73 -5.79 -23.16
CA ASP A 168 2.28 -6.94 -23.87
C ASP A 168 3.26 -7.76 -23.02
N HIS A 169 3.82 -8.84 -23.58
CA HIS A 169 4.73 -9.74 -22.87
C HIS A 169 4.21 -10.17 -21.49
N ILE A 170 2.88 -10.39 -21.40
CA ILE A 170 2.22 -10.89 -20.19
C ILE A 170 2.61 -12.35 -20.02
N GLN A 171 3.40 -12.68 -18.99
CA GLN A 171 3.96 -14.01 -18.81
C GLN A 171 4.29 -14.29 -17.35
N PRO A 172 4.16 -15.55 -16.89
CA PRO A 172 4.74 -15.93 -15.60
C PRO A 172 6.24 -15.67 -15.57
N VAL A 173 6.72 -15.11 -14.46
CA VAL A 173 8.17 -14.97 -14.22
C VAL A 173 8.79 -16.36 -14.12
N PRO A 174 9.92 -16.63 -14.82
CA PRO A 174 10.55 -17.94 -14.80
C PRO A 174 10.91 -18.40 -13.37
N GLY A 175 10.36 -19.55 -12.94
CA GLY A 175 10.52 -20.09 -11.59
C GLY A 175 9.49 -19.57 -10.56
N ALA A 176 8.51 -18.78 -10.99
CA ALA A 176 7.42 -18.29 -10.14
C ALA A 176 6.05 -18.78 -10.61
N PHE A 177 5.98 -19.94 -11.22
CA PHE A 177 4.74 -20.60 -11.62
C PHE A 177 4.66 -21.99 -10.99
N PHE A 178 3.69 -22.19 -10.14
CA PHE A 178 3.46 -23.43 -9.41
C PHE A 178 2.08 -24.00 -9.76
N GLN A 179 1.98 -25.33 -9.73
CA GLN A 179 0.74 -26.06 -10.04
C GLN A 179 0.26 -26.92 -8.86
N THR A 180 0.91 -26.75 -7.71
CA THR A 180 0.66 -27.53 -6.49
C THR A 180 0.35 -26.61 -5.33
N ALA A 181 -0.33 -27.14 -4.31
CA ALA A 181 -0.75 -26.36 -3.12
C ALA A 181 0.39 -26.07 -2.14
N ASP A 182 1.53 -26.75 -2.28
CA ASP A 182 2.67 -26.63 -1.37
C ASP A 182 3.49 -25.35 -1.57
N ASN A 183 3.24 -24.61 -2.65
CA ASN A 183 3.87 -23.32 -2.92
C ASN A 183 2.82 -22.26 -3.20
N SER A 184 2.89 -21.15 -2.47
CA SER A 184 1.99 -20.00 -2.62
C SER A 184 2.82 -18.73 -2.73
N THR A 185 2.78 -18.09 -3.91
CA THR A 185 3.41 -16.78 -4.12
C THR A 185 2.55 -15.69 -3.51
N ASP A 186 3.20 -14.68 -2.91
CA ASP A 186 2.51 -13.54 -2.28
C ASP A 186 3.35 -12.26 -2.42
N LYS A 187 2.73 -11.09 -2.25
CA LYS A 187 3.33 -9.75 -2.10
C LYS A 187 4.46 -9.46 -3.08
N ASN A 188 4.16 -9.53 -4.38
CA ASN A 188 5.09 -9.12 -5.42
C ASN A 188 5.20 -7.60 -5.54
N ALA A 189 6.41 -7.11 -5.83
CA ALA A 189 6.67 -5.72 -6.19
C ALA A 189 7.63 -5.64 -7.39
N THR A 190 7.46 -4.61 -8.22
CA THR A 190 8.33 -4.37 -9.40
C THR A 190 8.86 -2.95 -9.39
N THR A 191 10.17 -2.80 -9.56
CA THR A 191 10.86 -1.51 -9.58
C THR A 191 11.66 -1.38 -10.86
N ALA A 192 11.35 -0.38 -11.68
CA ALA A 192 12.16 0.00 -12.82
C ALA A 192 13.47 0.67 -12.34
N ASP A 193 14.58 0.35 -12.99
CA ASP A 193 15.85 1.00 -12.68
C ASP A 193 15.80 2.48 -13.11
N PRO A 194 16.04 3.43 -12.20
CA PRO A 194 15.91 4.86 -12.50
C PRO A 194 17.05 5.38 -13.40
N THR A 195 18.13 4.61 -13.60
CA THR A 195 19.31 5.00 -14.36
C THR A 195 19.59 4.11 -15.56
N LYS A 196 19.08 2.87 -15.56
CA LYS A 196 19.34 1.88 -16.61
C LYS A 196 18.09 1.62 -17.45
N ASN A 197 18.10 2.13 -18.67
CA ASN A 197 17.03 1.85 -19.62
C ASN A 197 16.80 0.34 -19.79
N LYS A 198 15.55 -0.06 -20.02
CA LYS A 198 15.12 -1.43 -20.26
C LYS A 198 15.40 -2.40 -19.11
N THR A 199 15.69 -1.88 -17.93
CA THR A 199 16.00 -2.67 -16.73
C THR A 199 14.92 -2.48 -15.69
N ALA A 200 14.45 -3.59 -15.14
CA ALA A 200 13.54 -3.62 -14.00
C ALA A 200 13.79 -4.88 -13.17
N TYR A 201 13.37 -4.80 -11.93
CA TYR A 201 13.52 -5.84 -10.91
C TYR A 201 12.15 -6.20 -10.37
N THR A 202 11.90 -7.48 -10.13
CA THR A 202 10.70 -7.94 -9.42
C THR A 202 11.11 -8.85 -8.27
N VAL A 203 10.45 -8.66 -7.15
CA VAL A 203 10.62 -9.44 -5.91
C VAL A 203 9.27 -9.95 -5.45
N TRP A 204 9.28 -11.03 -4.72
CA TRP A 204 8.09 -11.63 -4.10
C TRP A 204 8.50 -12.62 -3.03
N ASP A 205 7.58 -12.99 -2.19
CA ASP A 205 7.75 -14.15 -1.30
C ASP A 205 6.99 -15.37 -1.81
N THR A 206 7.47 -16.54 -1.41
CA THR A 206 6.78 -17.80 -1.69
C THR A 206 6.71 -18.61 -0.42
N LEU A 207 5.52 -18.79 0.12
CA LEU A 207 5.30 -19.68 1.22
C LEU A 207 5.34 -21.13 0.71
N THR A 208 6.30 -21.92 1.20
CA THR A 208 6.46 -23.33 0.84
C THR A 208 6.09 -24.18 2.04
N LEU A 209 5.08 -25.05 1.85
CA LEU A 209 4.61 -26.01 2.85
C LEU A 209 5.39 -27.31 2.76
N PRO A 210 5.47 -28.11 3.84
CA PRO A 210 6.17 -29.40 3.82
C PRO A 210 5.45 -30.48 3.02
N THR A 211 4.16 -30.28 2.70
CA THR A 211 3.33 -31.21 1.91
C THR A 211 2.45 -30.43 0.95
N ASP A 212 1.96 -31.07 -0.10
CA ASP A 212 1.00 -30.54 -1.07
C ASP A 212 -0.47 -30.70 -0.64
N ASN A 213 -0.73 -30.99 0.63
CA ASN A 213 -2.08 -31.10 1.15
C ASN A 213 -2.74 -29.70 1.22
N PRO A 214 -3.80 -29.44 0.45
CA PRO A 214 -4.47 -28.13 0.43
C PRO A 214 -5.16 -27.75 1.76
N ASP A 215 -5.38 -28.72 2.64
CA ASP A 215 -5.99 -28.49 3.96
C ASP A 215 -4.94 -28.11 5.03
N ASP A 216 -3.65 -28.14 4.68
CA ASP A 216 -2.60 -27.74 5.60
C ASP A 216 -2.67 -26.25 5.90
N ASN A 217 -2.68 -25.93 7.20
CA ASN A 217 -2.63 -24.54 7.62
C ASN A 217 -1.17 -24.04 7.61
N PRO A 218 -0.79 -23.12 6.73
CA PRO A 218 0.58 -22.64 6.61
C PRO A 218 1.15 -22.07 7.91
N HIS A 219 0.30 -21.47 8.75
CA HIS A 219 0.74 -20.86 10.01
C HIS A 219 1.01 -21.87 11.14
N THR A 220 0.60 -23.12 10.99
CA THR A 220 0.77 -24.15 12.03
C THR A 220 1.80 -25.22 11.66
N GLN A 221 2.28 -25.23 10.42
CA GLN A 221 3.17 -26.25 9.86
C GLN A 221 4.64 -25.79 9.79
N ALA A 222 5.55 -26.71 9.47
CA ALA A 222 6.96 -26.40 9.26
C ALA A 222 7.19 -25.82 7.86
N TYR A 223 6.63 -24.67 7.59
CA TYR A 223 6.79 -23.94 6.34
C TYR A 223 8.12 -23.17 6.28
N THR A 224 8.49 -22.75 5.09
CA THR A 224 9.51 -21.72 4.82
C THR A 224 8.90 -20.66 3.90
N GLY A 225 9.37 -19.41 4.00
CA GLY A 225 8.88 -18.32 3.15
C GLY A 225 10.04 -17.45 2.67
N PRO A 226 10.88 -17.96 1.74
CA PRO A 226 11.99 -17.19 1.19
C PRO A 226 11.51 -16.03 0.29
N ALA A 227 12.32 -14.97 0.23
CA ALA A 227 12.20 -13.92 -0.77
C ALA A 227 12.87 -14.34 -2.07
N TYR A 228 12.20 -14.05 -3.18
CA TYR A 228 12.68 -14.28 -4.53
C TYR A 228 12.89 -13.00 -5.30
N PHE A 229 13.77 -13.06 -6.29
CA PHE A 229 14.15 -11.96 -7.16
C PHE A 229 14.25 -12.44 -8.60
N SER A 230 13.81 -11.60 -9.53
CA SER A 230 14.08 -11.72 -10.96
C SER A 230 14.31 -10.33 -11.56
N LYS A 231 15.00 -10.27 -12.70
CA LYS A 231 15.24 -9.02 -13.42
C LYS A 231 15.06 -9.16 -14.91
N THR A 232 14.72 -8.05 -15.55
CA THR A 232 14.78 -7.86 -17.00
C THR A 232 15.86 -6.83 -17.35
N THR A 233 16.51 -6.99 -18.51
CA THR A 233 17.45 -6.02 -19.09
C THR A 233 17.14 -5.74 -20.55
N ASP A 234 15.99 -6.23 -21.05
CA ASP A 234 15.56 -6.11 -22.44
C ASP A 234 14.20 -5.39 -22.58
N GLY A 235 13.79 -4.67 -21.54
CA GLY A 235 12.54 -3.91 -21.52
C GLY A 235 11.33 -4.77 -21.20
N GLY A 236 11.46 -5.79 -20.38
CA GLY A 236 10.35 -6.65 -19.95
C GLY A 236 9.96 -7.73 -20.97
N LYS A 237 10.74 -7.90 -22.04
CA LYS A 237 10.47 -8.97 -23.02
C LYS A 237 10.73 -10.34 -22.42
N THR A 238 11.82 -10.44 -21.68
CA THR A 238 12.18 -11.64 -20.92
C THR A 238 12.60 -11.28 -19.49
N TRP A 239 12.46 -12.24 -18.59
CA TRP A 239 12.87 -12.13 -17.19
C TRP A 239 13.85 -13.25 -16.85
N SER A 240 14.78 -12.98 -15.95
CA SER A 240 15.73 -14.00 -15.47
C SER A 240 15.00 -15.10 -14.67
N GLN A 241 15.65 -16.26 -14.57
CA GLN A 241 15.20 -17.31 -13.65
C GLN A 241 15.15 -16.74 -12.21
N ALA A 242 14.10 -17.07 -11.47
CA ALA A 242 13.94 -16.71 -10.06
C ALA A 242 15.15 -17.14 -9.23
N GLN A 243 15.63 -16.24 -8.38
CA GLN A 243 16.74 -16.43 -7.47
C GLN A 243 16.26 -16.16 -6.04
N ILE A 244 16.58 -17.04 -5.09
CA ILE A 244 16.35 -16.76 -3.67
C ILE A 244 17.36 -15.70 -3.20
N ILE A 245 16.87 -14.61 -2.65
CA ILE A 245 17.69 -13.51 -2.09
C ILE A 245 17.69 -13.48 -0.57
N VAL A 246 16.61 -13.97 0.07
CA VAL A 246 16.55 -14.27 1.49
C VAL A 246 16.12 -15.72 1.67
N ASN A 247 17.04 -16.55 2.14
CA ASN A 247 16.73 -17.94 2.44
C ASN A 247 16.27 -18.06 3.90
N THR A 248 15.08 -18.60 4.13
CA THR A 248 14.47 -18.68 5.46
C THR A 248 14.55 -20.08 6.05
N ALA A 249 14.71 -20.14 7.37
CA ALA A 249 14.58 -21.38 8.13
C ALA A 249 13.12 -21.85 8.22
N LYS A 250 12.90 -23.05 8.71
CA LYS A 250 11.54 -23.54 9.02
C LYS A 250 10.82 -22.58 9.98
N ARG A 251 9.55 -22.29 9.69
CA ARG A 251 8.69 -21.38 10.44
C ARG A 251 9.20 -19.93 10.42
N THR A 252 9.92 -19.57 9.38
CA THR A 252 10.34 -18.23 9.10
C THR A 252 9.90 -17.86 7.69
N GLN A 253 9.39 -16.65 7.51
CA GLN A 253 8.99 -16.14 6.21
C GLN A 253 9.40 -14.69 6.06
N THR A 254 9.59 -14.26 4.83
CA THR A 254 9.54 -12.86 4.41
C THR A 254 8.15 -12.54 3.92
N ILE A 255 7.74 -11.27 3.97
CA ILE A 255 6.53 -10.77 3.33
C ILE A 255 6.68 -9.27 3.05
N GLY A 256 6.08 -8.78 1.96
CA GLY A 256 6.08 -7.36 1.64
C GLY A 256 7.39 -6.88 0.99
N ASN A 257 8.10 -7.76 0.28
CA ASN A 257 9.37 -7.40 -0.36
C ASN A 257 9.22 -6.22 -1.32
N ILE A 258 10.04 -5.16 -1.15
CA ILE A 258 10.04 -3.94 -1.98
C ILE A 258 11.48 -3.55 -2.30
N ILE A 259 11.82 -3.43 -3.59
CA ILE A 259 13.11 -2.90 -4.02
C ILE A 259 13.06 -1.38 -4.18
N VAL A 260 14.06 -0.69 -3.63
CA VAL A 260 14.46 0.65 -4.04
C VAL A 260 15.87 0.64 -4.58
N VAL A 261 16.15 1.50 -5.57
CA VAL A 261 17.45 1.61 -6.24
C VAL A 261 18.10 2.94 -5.90
N ASP A 262 19.32 2.92 -5.40
CA ASP A 262 20.11 4.14 -5.24
C ASP A 262 20.68 4.60 -6.59
N PRO A 263 20.16 5.68 -7.20
CA PRO A 263 20.57 6.10 -8.52
C PRO A 263 22.01 6.63 -8.58
N ARG A 264 22.66 6.84 -7.44
CA ARG A 264 24.02 7.37 -7.35
C ARG A 264 25.10 6.29 -7.52
N ASN A 265 24.76 5.01 -7.23
CA ASN A 265 25.72 3.91 -7.23
C ASN A 265 25.14 2.56 -7.63
N ASP A 266 23.87 2.54 -8.09
CA ASP A 266 23.16 1.35 -8.54
C ASP A 266 22.96 0.26 -7.46
N THR A 267 23.05 0.60 -6.18
CA THR A 267 22.77 -0.33 -5.10
C THR A 267 21.28 -0.61 -5.04
N LEU A 268 20.92 -1.90 -5.04
CA LEU A 268 19.57 -2.37 -4.79
C LEU A 268 19.40 -2.64 -3.29
N TYR A 269 18.31 -2.16 -2.71
CA TYR A 269 17.87 -2.50 -1.36
C TYR A 269 16.52 -3.18 -1.46
N ASP A 270 16.41 -4.40 -0.98
CA ASP A 270 15.13 -5.11 -0.83
C ASP A 270 14.73 -5.10 0.63
N PHE A 271 13.61 -4.45 0.94
CA PHE A 271 13.04 -4.36 2.28
C PHE A 271 11.96 -5.42 2.44
N THR A 272 11.80 -5.92 3.64
CA THR A 272 10.84 -7.00 3.93
C THR A 272 10.53 -7.10 5.41
N ASP A 273 9.34 -7.52 5.72
CA ASP A 273 9.01 -8.06 7.03
C ASP A 273 9.57 -9.47 7.16
N LEU A 274 10.42 -9.68 8.16
CA LEU A 274 10.95 -10.98 8.53
C LEU A 274 10.18 -11.52 9.73
N ILE A 275 9.33 -12.51 9.50
CA ILE A 275 8.48 -13.12 10.53
C ILE A 275 9.11 -14.41 10.97
N VAL A 276 9.59 -14.46 12.22
CA VAL A 276 10.19 -15.64 12.85
C VAL A 276 9.23 -16.18 13.89
N GLN A 277 8.66 -17.37 13.65
CA GLN A 277 7.78 -18.02 14.62
C GLN A 277 8.58 -19.00 15.47
N PRO A 278 8.70 -18.80 16.80
CA PRO A 278 9.40 -19.73 17.66
C PRO A 278 8.67 -21.08 17.75
N ASN A 279 9.39 -22.16 18.09
CA ASN A 279 8.87 -23.53 18.21
C ASN A 279 7.85 -23.76 19.34
N THR A 280 7.29 -22.71 19.93
CA THR A 280 6.26 -22.80 20.98
C THR A 280 4.86 -22.76 20.36
N PRO A 281 3.87 -23.46 20.93
CA PRO A 281 2.50 -23.38 20.47
C PRO A 281 2.04 -21.92 20.49
N PHE A 282 1.35 -21.53 19.44
CA PHE A 282 0.81 -20.19 19.21
C PHE A 282 0.01 -19.72 20.44
N GLN A 283 0.54 -18.79 21.19
CA GLN A 283 -0.17 -18.06 22.23
C GLN A 283 -0.28 -16.60 21.78
N GLY A 284 -1.04 -16.34 20.74
CA GLY A 284 -1.67 -15.03 20.50
C GLY A 284 -0.77 -13.79 20.36
N THR A 285 0.54 -13.95 20.33
CA THR A 285 1.48 -12.84 20.16
C THR A 285 2.29 -13.06 18.91
N ARG A 286 2.20 -12.16 17.94
CA ARG A 286 3.12 -12.06 16.79
C ARG A 286 4.50 -11.60 17.30
N SER A 287 5.11 -12.39 18.13
CA SER A 287 6.22 -12.00 18.97
C SER A 287 7.56 -12.18 18.28
N ASN A 288 7.80 -11.83 17.04
CA ASN A 288 9.15 -11.75 16.44
C ASN A 288 9.07 -11.32 14.98
N ALA A 289 8.14 -10.46 14.62
CA ALA A 289 8.15 -9.78 13.35
C ALA A 289 9.19 -8.64 13.39
N GLN A 290 9.97 -8.50 12.35
CA GLN A 290 11.08 -7.57 12.26
C GLN A 290 11.08 -6.94 10.88
N LEU A 291 11.15 -5.63 10.84
CA LEU A 291 11.50 -4.93 9.62
C LEU A 291 12.98 -5.16 9.31
N ALA A 292 13.28 -5.67 8.14
CA ALA A 292 14.62 -6.03 7.71
C ALA A 292 14.89 -5.63 6.26
N PHE A 293 16.13 -5.68 5.83
CA PHE A 293 16.50 -5.50 4.44
C PHE A 293 17.73 -6.32 4.07
N VAL A 294 17.90 -6.56 2.77
CA VAL A 294 19.13 -7.06 2.13
C VAL A 294 19.54 -6.09 1.04
N LYS A 295 20.81 -6.05 0.67
CA LYS A 295 21.29 -5.21 -0.41
C LYS A 295 22.20 -5.94 -1.38
N SER A 296 22.20 -5.47 -2.63
CA SER A 296 23.07 -5.91 -3.71
C SER A 296 23.78 -4.71 -4.33
N THR A 297 25.08 -4.82 -4.58
CA THR A 297 25.90 -3.82 -5.27
C THR A 297 26.37 -4.27 -6.65
N ASP A 298 25.87 -5.42 -7.12
CA ASP A 298 26.28 -6.05 -8.39
C ASP A 298 25.05 -6.36 -9.30
N GLY A 299 23.98 -5.55 -9.15
CA GLY A 299 22.79 -5.65 -9.97
C GLY A 299 21.97 -6.91 -9.70
N GLY A 300 21.94 -7.37 -8.45
CA GLY A 300 21.16 -8.52 -8.01
C GLY A 300 21.83 -9.87 -8.19
N ALA A 301 23.15 -9.91 -8.53
CA ALA A 301 23.86 -11.17 -8.67
C ALA A 301 24.17 -11.81 -7.30
N THR A 302 24.52 -10.98 -6.30
CA THR A 302 24.71 -11.41 -4.91
C THR A 302 24.03 -10.44 -3.94
N TRP A 303 23.64 -10.95 -2.77
CA TRP A 303 22.90 -10.21 -1.75
C TRP A 303 23.54 -10.42 -0.37
N THR A 304 23.45 -9.40 0.47
CA THR A 304 23.87 -9.50 1.88
C THR A 304 22.94 -10.45 2.66
N GLN A 305 23.37 -10.85 3.85
CA GLN A 305 22.44 -11.44 4.81
C GLN A 305 21.43 -10.38 5.29
N PRO A 306 20.21 -10.78 5.69
CA PRO A 306 19.21 -9.86 6.24
C PRO A 306 19.77 -9.06 7.42
N GLN A 307 19.53 -7.75 7.40
CA GLN A 307 19.88 -6.81 8.45
C GLN A 307 18.58 -6.27 9.05
N VAL A 308 18.42 -6.44 10.35
CA VAL A 308 17.22 -5.97 11.07
C VAL A 308 17.32 -4.46 11.29
N ILE A 309 16.26 -3.75 10.93
CA ILE A 309 16.10 -2.31 11.15
C ILE A 309 15.45 -2.08 12.52
N ALA A 310 14.31 -2.72 12.76
CA ALA A 310 13.53 -2.58 13.99
C ALA A 310 12.62 -3.79 14.20
N PRO A 311 12.28 -4.14 15.44
CA PRO A 311 11.12 -4.99 15.69
C PRO A 311 9.84 -4.22 15.37
N PHE A 312 8.79 -4.91 14.92
CA PHE A 312 7.47 -4.30 14.86
C PHE A 312 6.41 -5.15 15.57
N ASN A 313 5.40 -4.47 16.11
CA ASN A 313 4.30 -5.05 16.82
C ASN A 313 3.00 -4.43 16.29
N SER A 314 2.50 -4.93 15.18
CA SER A 314 1.14 -4.57 14.77
C SER A 314 0.14 -5.33 15.65
N LEU A 315 -0.80 -4.61 16.21
CA LEU A 315 -1.94 -5.17 16.95
C LEU A 315 -3.15 -5.37 16.03
N GLY A 316 -3.07 -4.85 14.80
CA GLY A 316 -4.17 -4.76 13.85
C GLY A 316 -5.12 -3.62 14.22
N VAL A 317 -5.93 -3.22 13.27
CA VAL A 317 -6.89 -2.13 13.40
C VAL A 317 -8.27 -2.67 13.75
N ILE A 318 -8.83 -2.21 14.86
CA ILE A 318 -10.14 -2.65 15.36
C ILE A 318 -10.97 -1.41 15.71
N ASP A 319 -12.22 -1.38 15.29
CA ASP A 319 -13.20 -0.40 15.76
C ASP A 319 -13.38 -0.54 17.28
N PRO A 320 -12.99 0.46 18.07
CA PRO A 320 -13.04 0.37 19.52
C PRO A 320 -14.46 0.29 20.08
N ASN A 321 -15.47 0.65 19.32
CA ASN A 321 -16.87 0.64 19.73
C ASN A 321 -17.58 -0.69 19.44
N THR A 322 -17.20 -1.37 18.34
CA THR A 322 -17.88 -2.59 17.87
C THR A 322 -17.02 -3.85 17.97
N GLY A 323 -15.69 -3.70 18.10
CA GLY A 323 -14.73 -4.80 18.03
C GLY A 323 -14.56 -5.42 16.65
N ARG A 324 -15.07 -4.78 15.59
CA ARG A 324 -14.94 -5.28 14.21
C ARG A 324 -13.56 -4.89 13.65
N PRO A 325 -12.85 -5.82 13.00
CA PRO A 325 -11.53 -5.52 12.47
C PRO A 325 -11.61 -4.79 11.12
N ALA A 326 -10.63 -3.92 10.85
CA ALA A 326 -10.19 -3.59 9.51
C ALA A 326 -8.95 -4.43 9.17
N ARG A 327 -8.81 -4.82 7.91
CA ARG A 327 -7.58 -5.41 7.38
C ARG A 327 -6.76 -4.31 6.72
N VAL A 328 -5.51 -4.14 7.14
CA VAL A 328 -4.66 -2.99 6.80
C VAL A 328 -3.21 -3.38 6.45
N GLY A 329 -2.97 -4.64 6.10
CA GLY A 329 -1.62 -5.12 5.80
C GLY A 329 -0.78 -5.48 7.03
N ASP A 330 -1.21 -5.15 8.24
CA ASP A 330 -0.60 -5.58 9.51
C ASP A 330 0.92 -5.29 9.64
N GLY A 331 1.38 -4.11 9.21
CA GLY A 331 2.76 -3.68 9.38
C GLY A 331 3.61 -3.76 8.12
N LEU A 332 3.03 -4.01 6.95
CA LEU A 332 3.73 -3.88 5.68
C LEU A 332 4.34 -2.48 5.58
N GLU A 333 5.61 -2.43 5.21
CA GLU A 333 6.34 -1.19 5.08
C GLU A 333 6.11 -0.51 3.73
N SER A 334 6.24 0.82 3.73
CA SER A 334 6.45 1.61 2.53
C SER A 334 7.83 2.26 2.57
N VAL A 335 8.52 2.26 1.44
CA VAL A 335 9.93 2.63 1.37
C VAL A 335 10.18 3.66 0.29
N ALA A 336 11.01 4.67 0.61
CA ALA A 336 11.50 5.64 -0.36
C ALA A 336 13.00 5.88 -0.18
N ILE A 337 13.64 6.27 -1.27
CA ILE A 337 15.03 6.75 -1.27
C ILE A 337 15.09 8.17 -1.84
N ASP A 338 15.82 9.06 -1.19
CA ASP A 338 16.10 10.38 -1.76
C ASP A 338 17.17 10.25 -2.84
N PRO A 339 16.86 10.48 -4.11
CA PRO A 339 17.81 10.29 -5.19
C PRO A 339 19.00 11.25 -5.15
N SER A 340 18.88 12.37 -4.43
CA SER A 340 19.93 13.40 -4.34
C SER A 340 21.06 13.02 -3.37
N ASN A 341 20.72 12.34 -2.28
CA ASN A 341 21.66 12.03 -1.20
C ASN A 341 21.69 10.56 -0.78
N GLY A 342 20.69 9.73 -1.24
CA GLY A 342 20.58 8.31 -0.95
C GLY A 342 20.07 8.00 0.44
N LYS A 343 19.45 8.96 1.10
CA LYS A 343 18.79 8.71 2.39
C LYS A 343 17.59 7.79 2.18
N LEU A 344 17.56 6.73 2.97
CA LEU A 344 16.47 5.75 3.00
C LEU A 344 15.43 6.16 4.05
N TYR A 345 14.18 5.97 3.71
CA TYR A 345 13.01 6.20 4.57
C TYR A 345 12.13 4.96 4.54
N VAL A 346 11.77 4.46 5.69
CA VAL A 346 10.86 3.32 5.84
C VAL A 346 9.77 3.72 6.81
N VAL A 347 8.52 3.74 6.36
CA VAL A 347 7.35 3.95 7.22
C VAL A 347 6.54 2.67 7.31
N TYR A 348 5.94 2.45 8.46
CA TYR A 348 5.13 1.28 8.74
C TYR A 348 4.19 1.57 9.92
N GLU A 349 3.12 0.82 10.02
CA GLU A 349 2.26 0.88 11.20
C GLU A 349 2.78 -0.08 12.27
N SER A 350 2.76 0.35 13.51
CA SER A 350 3.13 -0.48 14.65
C SER A 350 2.62 0.15 15.94
N SER A 351 2.44 -0.65 16.97
CA SER A 351 2.13 -0.16 18.29
C SER A 351 3.38 -0.03 19.14
N THR A 352 3.63 1.15 19.70
CA THR A 352 4.67 1.37 20.72
C THR A 352 4.21 0.94 22.11
N MET A 353 2.91 0.74 22.29
CA MET A 353 2.28 0.40 23.56
C MET A 353 2.05 -1.09 23.75
N PHE A 354 3.03 -1.94 23.37
CA PHE A 354 2.93 -3.37 23.61
C PHE A 354 2.83 -3.68 25.11
N ASN A 355 1.61 -3.72 25.65
CA ASN A 355 1.35 -4.19 26.99
C ASN A 355 1.03 -5.69 26.97
N LYS A 356 1.99 -6.52 27.35
CA LYS A 356 1.85 -7.99 27.48
C LYS A 356 0.69 -8.46 28.36
N ASN A 357 0.09 -7.55 29.14
CA ASN A 357 -0.98 -7.84 30.10
C ASN A 357 -2.36 -7.40 29.61
N ILE A 358 -2.49 -6.86 28.39
CA ILE A 358 -3.80 -6.46 27.87
C ILE A 358 -4.52 -7.70 27.37
N ASN A 359 -5.60 -8.02 28.07
CA ASN A 359 -6.58 -8.98 27.61
C ASN A 359 -7.21 -8.41 26.34
N GLN A 360 -7.11 -9.10 25.20
CA GLN A 360 -7.59 -8.67 23.88
C GLN A 360 -9.07 -8.25 23.82
N SER A 361 -9.83 -8.47 24.90
CA SER A 361 -11.25 -8.14 25.02
C SER A 361 -11.55 -6.76 25.65
N ALA A 362 -10.55 -5.96 26.04
CA ALA A 362 -10.77 -4.70 26.74
C ALA A 362 -9.68 -3.64 26.47
N GLY A 363 -8.96 -3.73 25.34
CA GLY A 363 -7.79 -2.92 25.17
C GLY A 363 -7.93 -1.78 24.18
N SER A 364 -7.14 -0.79 24.38
CA SER A 364 -6.75 0.20 23.40
C SER A 364 -5.90 -0.47 22.31
N TRP A 365 -6.33 -0.40 21.08
CA TRP A 365 -5.62 -0.82 19.88
C TRP A 365 -5.13 0.46 19.21
N ASP A 366 -3.89 0.82 19.50
CA ASP A 366 -3.32 2.08 19.08
C ASP A 366 -2.17 1.79 18.12
N ASP A 367 -2.48 1.58 16.85
CA ASP A 367 -1.45 1.56 15.82
C ASP A 367 -1.07 3.01 15.47
N GLU A 368 0.22 3.26 15.44
CA GLU A 368 0.88 4.53 15.19
C GLU A 368 1.66 4.43 13.88
N ILE A 369 1.91 5.55 13.21
CA ILE A 369 2.80 5.59 12.06
C ILE A 369 4.23 5.87 12.53
N LEU A 370 5.12 4.93 12.24
CA LEU A 370 6.52 5.00 12.60
C LEU A 370 7.42 5.21 11.39
N LEU A 371 8.55 5.85 11.62
CA LEU A 371 9.59 6.11 10.62
C LEU A 371 10.94 5.61 11.12
N ALA A 372 11.66 4.87 10.27
CA ALA A 372 13.09 4.63 10.39
C ALA A 372 13.81 5.23 9.19
N THR A 373 15.01 5.81 9.40
CA THR A 373 15.81 6.41 8.33
C THR A 373 17.26 5.98 8.40
N SER A 374 17.94 5.90 7.24
CA SER A 374 19.38 5.70 7.14
C SER A 374 19.99 6.67 6.13
N SER A 375 21.13 7.27 6.49
CA SER A 375 21.89 8.18 5.61
C SER A 375 23.22 7.59 5.13
N ASP A 376 23.51 6.34 5.49
CA ASP A 376 24.78 5.67 5.23
C ASP A 376 24.62 4.32 4.50
N GLY A 377 23.54 4.20 3.72
CA GLY A 377 23.26 2.99 2.93
C GLY A 377 22.87 1.78 3.77
N GLY A 378 22.15 2.01 4.86
CA GLY A 378 21.66 0.98 5.76
C GLY A 378 22.68 0.48 6.79
N ALA A 379 23.86 1.11 6.90
CA ALA A 379 24.85 0.69 7.90
C ALA A 379 24.40 1.04 9.32
N THR A 380 23.74 2.19 9.48
CA THR A 380 23.08 2.59 10.73
C THR A 380 21.67 3.15 10.46
N TRP A 381 20.79 3.01 11.45
CA TRP A 381 19.41 3.47 11.38
C TRP A 381 19.09 4.42 12.53
N THR A 382 18.34 5.48 12.23
CA THR A 382 17.73 6.39 13.21
C THR A 382 16.26 6.05 13.32
N GLY A 383 15.75 5.97 14.53
CA GLY A 383 14.38 5.56 14.82
C GLY A 383 14.31 4.09 15.26
N PRO A 384 13.11 3.47 15.27
CA PRO A 384 11.85 4.07 14.82
C PRO A 384 11.38 5.22 15.70
N THR A 385 10.83 6.26 15.08
CA THR A 385 10.17 7.39 15.74
C THR A 385 8.72 7.46 15.31
N VAL A 386 7.82 7.74 16.24
CA VAL A 386 6.41 7.98 15.93
C VAL A 386 6.31 9.33 15.21
N ILE A 387 5.79 9.33 14.00
CA ILE A 387 5.57 10.54 13.21
C ILE A 387 4.10 10.97 13.24
N HIS A 388 3.19 10.02 13.38
CA HIS A 388 1.78 10.30 13.57
C HIS A 388 1.13 9.32 14.55
N LYS A 389 0.31 9.87 15.45
CA LYS A 389 -0.59 9.11 16.32
C LYS A 389 -1.75 9.98 16.76
N LEU A 390 -2.88 9.37 17.00
CA LEU A 390 -4.04 10.04 17.57
C LEU A 390 -4.09 9.91 19.09
N ALA A 391 -4.75 10.89 19.72
CA ALA A 391 -5.14 10.76 21.12
C ALA A 391 -6.30 9.75 21.25
N ASN A 392 -6.44 9.16 22.44
CA ASN A 392 -7.55 8.26 22.79
C ASN A 392 -7.59 6.92 22.03
N ASP A 393 -6.42 6.38 21.71
CA ASP A 393 -6.30 5.03 21.14
C ASP A 393 -7.11 4.84 19.83
N MET A 394 -7.17 5.87 18.99
CA MET A 394 -7.79 5.80 17.67
C MET A 394 -6.76 5.35 16.65
N PRO A 395 -7.06 4.35 15.81
CA PRO A 395 -6.08 3.78 14.90
C PRO A 395 -5.69 4.74 13.78
N THR A 396 -4.40 4.67 13.41
CA THR A 396 -3.83 5.21 12.19
C THR A 396 -3.19 4.07 11.41
N PHE A 397 -3.38 3.99 10.09
CA PHE A 397 -3.03 2.79 9.35
C PHE A 397 -2.70 3.04 7.88
N THR A 398 -2.10 2.03 7.24
CA THR A 398 -1.70 1.97 5.83
C THR A 398 -0.88 3.18 5.40
N PRO A 399 0.30 3.41 6.02
CA PRO A 399 1.14 4.54 5.67
C PRO A 399 1.87 4.33 4.34
N THR A 400 2.04 5.41 3.57
CA THR A 400 2.86 5.40 2.34
C THR A 400 3.78 6.60 2.32
N VAL A 401 5.07 6.39 1.96
CA VAL A 401 6.10 7.43 1.94
C VAL A 401 6.61 7.71 0.53
N ALA A 402 6.83 8.97 0.21
CA ALA A 402 7.56 9.40 -0.99
C ALA A 402 8.49 10.57 -0.69
N VAL A 403 9.51 10.73 -1.54
CA VAL A 403 10.48 11.84 -1.44
C VAL A 403 10.56 12.56 -2.78
N ASN A 404 10.44 13.87 -2.77
CA ASN A 404 10.59 14.72 -3.95
C ASN A 404 11.35 16.00 -3.62
N GLY A 405 12.51 16.23 -4.24
CA GLY A 405 13.33 17.42 -4.04
C GLY A 405 13.77 17.65 -2.59
N GLY A 406 14.01 16.58 -1.83
CA GLY A 406 14.36 16.63 -0.41
C GLY A 406 13.17 16.81 0.54
N ARG A 407 11.97 16.98 0.02
CA ARG A 407 10.73 16.97 0.80
C ARG A 407 10.20 15.55 0.91
N VAL A 408 9.88 15.14 2.11
CA VAL A 408 9.26 13.84 2.41
C VAL A 408 7.78 14.04 2.66
N ALA A 409 6.95 13.20 2.07
CA ALA A 409 5.51 13.15 2.33
C ALA A 409 5.12 11.76 2.81
N VAL A 410 4.21 11.68 3.78
CA VAL A 410 3.61 10.43 4.26
C VAL A 410 2.09 10.59 4.23
N THR A 411 1.42 9.66 3.57
CA THR A 411 -0.03 9.55 3.60
C THR A 411 -0.46 8.41 4.53
N TYR A 412 -1.65 8.49 5.09
CA TYR A 412 -2.21 7.48 5.99
C TYR A 412 -3.72 7.68 6.15
N TYR A 413 -4.40 6.62 6.58
CA TYR A 413 -5.78 6.71 7.07
C TYR A 413 -5.82 6.88 8.58
N ASP A 414 -6.89 7.49 9.08
CA ASP A 414 -7.20 7.48 10.50
C ASP A 414 -8.70 7.57 10.81
N SER A 415 -9.04 7.30 12.05
CA SER A 415 -10.42 7.31 12.54
C SER A 415 -10.69 8.43 13.56
N ARG A 416 -9.98 9.57 13.44
CA ARG A 416 -10.09 10.70 14.41
C ARG A 416 -11.51 11.23 14.63
N ASN A 417 -12.40 11.01 13.66
CA ASN A 417 -13.79 11.45 13.72
C ASN A 417 -14.75 10.43 14.35
N LEU A 418 -14.28 9.23 14.69
CA LEU A 418 -15.07 8.22 15.38
C LEU A 418 -15.37 8.65 16.83
N GLN A 419 -16.66 8.74 17.18
CA GLN A 419 -17.06 9.15 18.51
C GLN A 419 -17.22 7.94 19.45
N PRO A 420 -16.93 8.08 20.76
CA PRO A 420 -17.19 7.02 21.74
C PRO A 420 -18.65 6.54 21.69
N GLY A 421 -18.86 5.23 21.58
CA GLY A 421 -20.18 4.61 21.48
C GLY A 421 -20.87 4.71 20.12
N GLN A 422 -20.23 5.28 19.11
CA GLN A 422 -20.73 5.30 17.73
C GLN A 422 -20.53 3.92 17.10
N THR A 423 -21.63 3.22 16.84
CA THR A 423 -21.62 1.84 16.30
C THR A 423 -22.30 1.72 14.95
N ALA A 424 -22.92 2.78 14.45
CA ALA A 424 -23.70 2.77 13.21
C ALA A 424 -22.84 2.88 11.95
N ASN A 425 -21.68 3.50 12.08
CA ASN A 425 -20.68 3.71 11.02
C ASN A 425 -19.30 3.89 11.62
N TRP A 426 -18.26 3.73 10.78
CA TRP A 426 -16.87 3.90 11.16
C TRP A 426 -16.22 5.02 10.34
N PRO A 427 -16.35 6.30 10.78
CA PRO A 427 -15.76 7.44 10.10
C PRO A 427 -14.26 7.29 9.94
N THR A 428 -13.80 7.35 8.71
CA THR A 428 -12.38 7.23 8.35
C THR A 428 -12.02 8.33 7.38
N ASP A 429 -10.84 8.89 7.55
CA ASP A 429 -10.31 9.99 6.74
C ASP A 429 -8.93 9.63 6.19
N TYR A 430 -8.55 10.22 5.05
CA TYR A 430 -7.23 10.07 4.43
C TYR A 430 -6.47 11.39 4.48
N TRP A 431 -5.20 11.33 4.92
CA TRP A 431 -4.38 12.49 5.24
C TRP A 431 -3.00 12.43 4.59
N VAL A 432 -2.31 13.56 4.56
CA VAL A 432 -0.88 13.67 4.24
C VAL A 432 -0.18 14.60 5.24
N GLU A 433 1.03 14.23 5.62
CA GLU A 433 1.96 15.04 6.41
C GLU A 433 3.30 15.17 5.72
N TYR A 434 4.05 16.24 6.02
CA TYR A 434 5.30 16.56 5.33
C TYR A 434 6.45 16.80 6.29
N SER A 435 7.68 16.49 5.80
CA SER A 435 8.94 16.90 6.40
C SER A 435 9.83 17.56 5.35
N THR A 436 10.54 18.62 5.72
CA THR A 436 11.52 19.31 4.88
C THR A 436 12.95 19.24 5.44
N ASP A 437 13.15 18.52 6.54
CA ASP A 437 14.43 18.34 7.23
C ASP A 437 14.86 16.87 7.27
N GLY A 438 14.36 16.09 6.31
CA GLY A 438 14.72 14.69 6.16
C GLY A 438 14.06 13.76 7.19
N GLY A 439 12.86 14.07 7.64
CA GLY A 439 12.10 13.26 8.58
C GLY A 439 12.35 13.56 10.05
N ALA A 440 13.12 14.62 10.37
CA ALA A 440 13.39 14.99 11.76
C ALA A 440 12.20 15.68 12.43
N THR A 441 11.49 16.52 11.68
CA THR A 441 10.23 17.16 12.12
C THR A 441 9.13 17.02 11.06
N TRP A 442 7.89 16.96 11.52
CA TRP A 442 6.70 16.75 10.70
C TRP A 442 5.67 17.85 10.93
N GLY A 443 4.89 18.15 9.90
CA GLY A 443 3.83 19.16 9.97
C GLY A 443 3.20 19.45 8.62
N GLY A 444 2.34 20.48 8.60
CA GLY A 444 1.61 20.82 7.38
C GLY A 444 0.60 19.75 6.97
N GLU A 445 0.04 19.02 7.95
CA GLU A 445 -0.98 18.01 7.71
C GLU A 445 -2.13 18.59 6.88
N GLN A 446 -2.56 17.84 5.87
CA GLN A 446 -3.66 18.20 5.00
C GLN A 446 -4.65 17.05 4.87
N HIS A 447 -5.93 17.35 4.97
CA HIS A 447 -7.03 16.43 4.71
C HIS A 447 -7.17 16.21 3.21
N ILE A 448 -7.15 14.94 2.79
CA ILE A 448 -7.27 14.56 1.38
C ILE A 448 -8.71 14.13 1.06
N ALA A 449 -9.28 13.23 1.86
CA ALA A 449 -10.61 12.69 1.62
C ALA A 449 -11.27 12.21 2.91
N GLY A 450 -12.60 12.18 2.94
CA GLY A 450 -13.40 11.71 4.06
C GLY A 450 -14.20 12.84 4.74
N PRO A 451 -14.81 12.55 5.91
CA PRO A 451 -14.95 11.20 6.45
C PRO A 451 -15.90 10.34 5.61
N PHE A 452 -15.47 9.11 5.34
CA PHE A 452 -16.29 8.07 4.72
C PHE A 452 -16.51 6.91 5.71
N ASP A 453 -17.50 6.07 5.47
CA ASP A 453 -17.83 4.95 6.37
C ASP A 453 -17.03 3.69 6.00
N LEU A 454 -15.95 3.40 6.74
CA LEU A 454 -15.13 2.20 6.52
C LEU A 454 -15.94 0.90 6.68
N SER A 455 -17.01 0.90 7.48
CA SER A 455 -17.83 -0.29 7.70
C SER A 455 -18.63 -0.74 6.47
N THR A 456 -18.62 0.05 5.39
CA THR A 456 -19.24 -0.28 4.10
C THR A 456 -18.24 -0.85 3.07
N ALA A 457 -16.96 -0.91 3.41
CA ALA A 457 -15.93 -1.51 2.57
C ALA A 457 -16.17 -3.03 2.36
N PRO A 458 -15.59 -3.62 1.29
CA PRO A 458 -15.62 -5.06 1.12
C PRO A 458 -14.94 -5.76 2.30
N VAL A 459 -15.39 -6.97 2.63
CA VAL A 459 -14.84 -7.73 3.76
C VAL A 459 -13.87 -8.80 3.27
N ALA A 460 -12.62 -8.74 3.73
CA ALA A 460 -11.58 -9.72 3.47
C ALA A 460 -10.81 -10.05 4.76
N ARG A 461 -11.45 -10.74 5.71
CA ARG A 461 -11.00 -10.96 7.10
C ARG A 461 -11.01 -9.69 7.97
N GLY A 462 -11.70 -8.66 7.55
CA GLY A 462 -11.86 -7.33 8.09
C GLY A 462 -12.36 -6.41 6.99
N PHE A 463 -12.78 -5.19 7.32
CA PHE A 463 -13.07 -4.16 6.33
C PHE A 463 -11.79 -3.83 5.57
N PHE A 464 -11.84 -3.71 4.25
CA PHE A 464 -10.65 -3.74 3.44
C PHE A 464 -10.64 -2.65 2.37
N LEU A 465 -9.67 -1.74 2.44
CA LEU A 465 -9.35 -0.76 1.41
C LEU A 465 -8.12 -1.19 0.60
N GLY A 466 -7.17 -1.86 1.24
CA GLY A 466 -5.91 -2.32 0.69
C GLY A 466 -4.93 -2.64 1.81
N ASP A 467 -3.96 -3.49 1.51
CA ASP A 467 -2.80 -3.71 2.38
C ASP A 467 -1.74 -2.59 2.15
N TYR A 468 -1.89 -1.80 1.09
CA TYR A 468 -1.04 -0.65 0.71
C TYR A 468 -1.82 0.33 -0.16
N GLU A 469 -1.27 1.54 -0.33
CA GLU A 469 -1.71 2.64 -1.19
C GLU A 469 -0.51 3.19 -1.97
N ALA A 470 -0.72 4.16 -2.87
CA ALA A 470 0.39 4.73 -3.62
C ALA A 470 0.58 6.23 -3.37
N LEU A 471 1.84 6.62 -3.20
CA LEU A 471 2.28 8.01 -3.18
C LEU A 471 3.53 8.13 -4.05
N GLN A 472 3.48 8.96 -5.09
CA GLN A 472 4.55 9.08 -6.07
C GLN A 472 5.02 10.51 -6.23
N PRO A 473 6.33 10.77 -6.41
CA PRO A 473 6.80 12.09 -6.84
C PRO A 473 6.16 12.47 -8.17
N SER A 474 5.61 13.70 -8.24
CA SER A 474 4.97 14.22 -9.46
C SER A 474 5.20 15.72 -9.58
N GLY A 475 5.85 16.15 -10.65
CA GLY A 475 6.24 17.55 -10.83
C GLY A 475 7.07 18.06 -9.66
N SER A 476 6.65 19.14 -9.01
CA SER A 476 7.26 19.66 -7.77
C SER A 476 6.63 19.14 -6.48
N GLY A 477 5.59 18.31 -6.59
CA GLY A 477 4.83 17.77 -5.47
C GLY A 477 4.68 16.26 -5.58
N PHE A 478 3.49 15.75 -5.24
CA PHE A 478 3.22 14.31 -5.21
C PHE A 478 1.88 14.00 -5.87
N LEU A 479 1.71 12.77 -6.32
CA LEU A 479 0.44 12.18 -6.71
C LEU A 479 0.13 11.05 -5.71
N ALA A 480 -0.95 11.18 -4.95
CA ALA A 480 -1.50 10.11 -4.15
C ALA A 480 -2.56 9.37 -4.96
N VAL A 481 -2.55 8.03 -4.88
CA VAL A 481 -3.61 7.15 -5.41
C VAL A 481 -4.06 6.24 -4.28
N PHE A 482 -5.34 6.29 -3.95
CA PHE A 482 -5.89 5.71 -2.72
C PHE A 482 -7.33 5.24 -2.91
N VAL A 483 -7.82 4.45 -1.96
CA VAL A 483 -9.19 3.93 -1.93
C VAL A 483 -10.02 4.64 -0.86
N LYS A 484 -11.27 4.91 -1.15
CA LYS A 484 -12.27 5.21 -0.13
C LYS A 484 -13.57 4.46 -0.41
N THR A 485 -14.40 4.30 0.62
CA THR A 485 -15.76 3.82 0.38
C THR A 485 -16.61 4.90 -0.26
N ASN A 486 -17.69 4.48 -0.94
CA ASN A 486 -18.64 5.37 -1.58
C ASN A 486 -19.74 5.86 -0.64
N CYS A 487 -19.58 5.64 0.65
CA CYS A 487 -20.44 6.14 1.70
C CYS A 487 -19.79 7.31 2.44
N ASP A 488 -19.89 8.50 1.86
CA ASP A 488 -19.40 9.72 2.49
C ASP A 488 -20.41 10.27 3.53
N ALA A 489 -19.90 11.04 4.52
CA ALA A 489 -20.75 11.81 5.42
C ALA A 489 -21.70 12.74 4.62
N PRO A 490 -22.97 12.86 5.04
CA PRO A 490 -23.57 12.54 6.33
C PRO A 490 -24.14 11.11 6.47
N TYR A 491 -23.65 10.11 5.76
CA TYR A 491 -24.05 8.69 5.86
C TYR A 491 -25.57 8.48 5.75
N LEU A 492 -26.17 8.92 4.65
CA LEU A 492 -27.62 8.99 4.48
C LEU A 492 -28.26 7.61 4.59
N SER A 493 -29.18 7.46 5.56
CA SER A 493 -30.00 6.27 5.70
C SER A 493 -30.80 6.00 4.43
N GLY A 494 -30.76 4.74 3.95
CA GLY A 494 -31.40 4.35 2.69
C GLY A 494 -30.57 4.59 1.43
N ASN A 495 -29.37 5.17 1.55
CA ASN A 495 -28.41 5.18 0.46
C ASN A 495 -27.87 3.75 0.26
N PRO A 496 -28.03 3.13 -0.93
CA PRO A 496 -27.54 1.78 -1.17
C PRO A 496 -26.01 1.66 -1.06
N LEU A 497 -25.28 2.75 -1.26
CA LEU A 497 -23.83 2.81 -1.09
C LEU A 497 -23.40 2.83 0.38
N CYS A 498 -24.32 3.09 1.31
CA CYS A 498 -24.11 3.08 2.76
C CYS A 498 -24.70 1.83 3.45
N ALA A 499 -24.89 0.74 2.71
CA ALA A 499 -25.33 -0.51 3.28
C ALA A 499 -24.13 -1.28 3.87
N PRO A 500 -23.98 -1.35 5.21
CA PRO A 500 -22.83 -2.02 5.81
C PRO A 500 -22.91 -3.53 5.60
N ALA A 501 -21.75 -4.20 5.63
CA ALA A 501 -21.70 -5.64 5.67
C ALA A 501 -22.35 -6.15 6.96
N SER A 502 -23.27 -7.11 6.85
CA SER A 502 -24.02 -7.64 8.01
C SER A 502 -23.14 -8.52 8.93
N SER A 503 -21.99 -8.99 8.45
CA SER A 503 -21.01 -9.78 9.21
C SER A 503 -19.65 -9.75 8.52
N ASN A 504 -18.59 -10.25 9.19
CA ASN A 504 -17.24 -10.40 8.62
C ASN A 504 -17.16 -11.40 7.46
N THR A 505 -18.27 -12.05 7.08
CA THR A 505 -18.31 -13.10 6.06
C THR A 505 -19.46 -12.92 5.07
N THR A 506 -20.43 -12.05 5.34
CA THR A 506 -21.60 -11.84 4.48
C THR A 506 -21.38 -10.63 3.59
N PRO A 507 -21.52 -10.76 2.27
CA PRO A 507 -21.43 -9.64 1.35
C PRO A 507 -22.41 -8.54 1.73
N THR A 508 -22.02 -7.29 1.50
CA THR A 508 -22.96 -6.18 1.55
C THR A 508 -23.93 -6.29 0.37
N THR A 509 -25.08 -5.67 0.47
CA THR A 509 -25.98 -5.45 -0.69
C THR A 509 -25.45 -4.30 -1.57
N ASN A 510 -24.37 -3.65 -1.16
CA ASN A 510 -23.70 -2.60 -1.91
C ASN A 510 -22.99 -3.20 -3.13
N THR A 511 -23.33 -2.74 -4.32
CA THR A 511 -22.78 -3.19 -5.60
C THR A 511 -21.65 -2.31 -6.12
N ASN A 512 -21.25 -1.29 -5.35
CA ASN A 512 -20.08 -0.43 -5.59
C ASN A 512 -19.58 0.11 -4.23
N PRO A 513 -18.93 -0.73 -3.41
CA PRO A 513 -18.57 -0.34 -2.05
C PRO A 513 -17.37 0.62 -1.99
N THR A 514 -16.42 0.50 -2.90
CA THR A 514 -15.16 1.26 -2.92
C THR A 514 -14.76 1.63 -4.34
N ASP A 515 -14.11 2.78 -4.50
CA ASP A 515 -13.48 3.24 -5.73
C ASP A 515 -12.04 3.71 -5.48
N VAL A 516 -11.23 3.75 -6.54
CA VAL A 516 -9.87 4.32 -6.53
C VAL A 516 -9.92 5.78 -6.95
N PHE A 517 -9.23 6.60 -6.20
CA PHE A 517 -9.11 8.04 -6.42
C PHE A 517 -7.65 8.45 -6.54
N SER A 518 -7.40 9.56 -7.21
CA SER A 518 -6.11 10.24 -7.19
C SER A 518 -6.25 11.67 -6.72
N THR A 519 -5.15 12.23 -6.19
CA THR A 519 -5.06 13.66 -5.92
C THR A 519 -3.62 14.15 -6.06
N SER A 520 -3.46 15.33 -6.66
CA SER A 520 -2.18 16.03 -6.70
C SER A 520 -1.98 16.79 -5.40
N LEU A 521 -0.83 16.58 -4.77
CA LEU A 521 -0.41 17.20 -3.53
C LEU A 521 0.73 18.19 -3.79
N PRO A 522 0.78 19.31 -3.06
CA PRO A 522 1.78 20.34 -3.29
C PRO A 522 3.20 19.84 -3.06
#